data_a6e96759667a6d907c24845c1c7587b5
#
_entry.id   a6e96759667a6d907c24845c1c7587b5
#
_cell.length_a   1.000
_cell.length_b   1.000
_cell.length_c   1.000
_cell.angle_alpha   90.00
_cell.angle_beta   90.00
_cell.angle_gamma   90.00
#
_symmetry.space_group_name_H-M   'P 1'
#
loop_
_entity.id
_entity.type
_entity.pdbx_description
1 polymer ?
#
loop_
_entity_poly.entity_id
_entity_poly.type
_entity_poly.pdbx_seq_one_letter_code
_entity_poly.pdbx_strand_id
1 'polypeptide(L)'
;NLLDNIQHMQADLSEFSEGINGHVRIHANTSAVIAFLPEDLAAFSAQHPQIRIDLEERVSSEIIHAVREGLTDIGIFAGHVQADGVQVFPYRHDRLVLVVPNEHPLASRQRVTLLETVGYDFIGLQKEASLHALLSEAAQQAGVHLRVRIQVRSFEAICRMIHTGLGIGVLPEQAVRTYLPSMAVRAVAIEDAWAIRELNICVRHYDNLSLIARQMVDHLAFGNGEGRLGQSRM
;
A
#
# COMPACT_ATOMS: atom_id res chain seq x y z
N ASN A 1 -24.22 -10.40 -7.68
CA ASN A 1 -25.58 -10.64 -7.29
C ASN A 1 -26.50 -9.56 -7.86
N LEU A 2 -27.75 -9.94 -8.28
CA LEU A 2 -28.69 -9.00 -8.93
C LEU A 2 -29.07 -7.85 -7.98
N LEU A 3 -29.17 -8.16 -6.68
CA LEU A 3 -29.49 -7.17 -5.62
C LEU A 3 -28.36 -6.14 -5.44
N ASP A 4 -27.13 -6.57 -5.49
CA ASP A 4 -25.97 -5.68 -5.37
C ASP A 4 -25.89 -4.73 -6.59
N ASN A 5 -26.16 -5.26 -7.80
CA ASN A 5 -26.22 -4.45 -9.01
C ASN A 5 -27.37 -3.42 -8.98
N ILE A 6 -28.53 -3.77 -8.39
CA ILE A 6 -29.66 -2.85 -8.23
C ILE A 6 -29.33 -1.76 -7.20
N GLN A 7 -28.68 -2.12 -6.09
CA GLN A 7 -28.24 -1.15 -5.09
C GLN A 7 -27.16 -0.20 -5.65
N HIS A 8 -26.25 -0.72 -6.46
CA HIS A 8 -25.26 0.12 -7.16
C HIS A 8 -25.92 1.06 -8.16
N MET A 9 -26.85 0.59 -8.98
CA MET A 9 -27.63 1.45 -9.89
C MET A 9 -28.44 2.52 -9.16
N GLN A 10 -29.00 2.22 -8.00
CA GLN A 10 -29.76 3.19 -7.21
C GLN A 10 -28.83 4.24 -6.58
N ALA A 11 -27.63 3.84 -6.11
CA ALA A 11 -26.62 4.75 -5.63
C ALA A 11 -26.12 5.68 -6.75
N ASP A 12 -25.77 5.14 -7.91
CA ASP A 12 -25.33 5.90 -9.08
C ASP A 12 -26.39 6.92 -9.56
N LEU A 13 -27.68 6.53 -9.54
CA LEU A 13 -28.79 7.43 -9.92
C LEU A 13 -29.03 8.53 -8.89
N SER A 14 -28.88 8.25 -7.59
CA SER A 14 -29.00 9.27 -6.55
C SER A 14 -27.83 10.27 -6.58
N GLU A 15 -26.61 9.80 -6.82
CA GLU A 15 -25.41 10.62 -6.95
C GLU A 15 -25.45 11.53 -8.19
N PHE A 16 -26.00 11.04 -9.31
CA PHE A 16 -26.22 11.85 -10.50
C PHE A 16 -27.17 13.04 -10.23
N SER A 17 -28.15 12.87 -9.33
CA SER A 17 -29.06 13.96 -8.91
C SER A 17 -28.37 15.01 -8.03
N GLU A 18 -27.24 14.66 -7.37
CA GLU A 18 -26.42 15.55 -6.54
C GLU A 18 -25.27 16.21 -7.33
N GLY A 19 -25.18 15.97 -8.66
CA GLY A 19 -24.12 16.55 -9.52
C GLY A 19 -22.80 15.80 -9.45
N ILE A 20 -22.78 14.59 -8.88
CA ILE A 20 -21.61 13.70 -8.84
C ILE A 20 -21.59 12.91 -10.16
N ASN A 21 -20.52 13.07 -10.94
CA ASN A 21 -20.37 12.41 -12.25
C ASN A 21 -19.64 11.07 -12.19
N GLY A 22 -19.76 10.35 -11.10
CA GLY A 22 -19.24 9.00 -10.92
C GLY A 22 -18.63 8.76 -9.54
N HIS A 23 -18.63 7.50 -9.16
CA HIS A 23 -18.14 7.02 -7.88
C HIS A 23 -17.10 5.91 -8.11
N VAL A 24 -16.00 5.95 -7.39
CA VAL A 24 -14.94 4.93 -7.43
C VAL A 24 -14.64 4.47 -6.01
N ARG A 25 -14.76 3.19 -5.75
CA ARG A 25 -14.42 2.57 -4.48
C ARG A 25 -13.05 1.91 -4.57
N ILE A 26 -12.17 2.27 -3.66
CA ILE A 26 -10.77 1.80 -3.62
C ILE A 26 -10.50 1.19 -2.25
N HIS A 27 -10.08 -0.07 -2.21
CA HIS A 27 -9.45 -0.63 -1.02
C HIS A 27 -7.94 -0.68 -1.23
N ALA A 28 -7.17 -0.21 -0.27
CA ALA A 28 -5.72 -0.15 -0.39
C ALA A 28 -5.01 -0.53 0.92
N ASN A 29 -3.81 -1.08 0.80
CA ASN A 29 -3.00 -1.38 1.97
C ASN A 29 -2.36 -0.10 2.55
N THR A 30 -1.93 -0.16 3.81
CA THR A 30 -1.32 0.95 4.54
C THR A 30 -0.19 1.63 3.75
N SER A 31 0.67 0.86 3.06
CA SER A 31 1.78 1.42 2.30
C SER A 31 1.31 2.29 1.14
N ALA A 32 0.30 1.84 0.39
CA ALA A 32 -0.28 2.62 -0.71
C ALA A 32 -0.98 3.88 -0.21
N VAL A 33 -1.79 3.76 0.87
CA VAL A 33 -2.55 4.87 1.44
C VAL A 33 -1.64 6.00 1.94
N ILE A 34 -0.50 5.65 2.55
CA ILE A 34 0.38 6.65 3.17
C ILE A 34 1.41 7.19 2.18
N ALA A 35 1.96 6.34 1.28
CA ALA A 35 3.15 6.68 0.53
C ALA A 35 2.90 7.16 -0.91
N PHE A 36 1.77 6.79 -1.53
CA PHE A 36 1.58 7.00 -2.98
C PHE A 36 0.21 7.57 -3.35
N LEU A 37 -0.87 7.02 -2.79
CA LEU A 37 -2.23 7.41 -3.14
C LEU A 37 -2.56 8.88 -2.92
N PRO A 38 -2.06 9.59 -1.89
CA PRO A 38 -2.41 10.99 -1.70
C PRO A 38 -2.09 11.87 -2.91
N GLU A 39 -0.90 11.75 -3.48
CA GLU A 39 -0.49 12.51 -4.66
C GLU A 39 -1.23 12.04 -5.92
N ASP A 40 -1.37 10.73 -6.12
CA ASP A 40 -2.06 10.18 -7.29
C ASP A 40 -3.55 10.57 -7.29
N LEU A 41 -4.22 10.50 -6.15
CA LEU A 41 -5.62 10.88 -6.03
C LEU A 41 -5.82 12.40 -6.15
N ALA A 42 -4.90 13.20 -5.63
CA ALA A 42 -4.94 14.66 -5.81
C ALA A 42 -4.83 15.03 -7.30
N ALA A 43 -3.91 14.39 -8.04
CA ALA A 43 -3.74 14.62 -9.47
C ALA A 43 -4.97 14.17 -10.28
N PHE A 44 -5.56 13.03 -9.94
CA PHE A 44 -6.78 12.54 -10.58
C PHE A 44 -8.00 13.44 -10.29
N SER A 45 -8.19 13.83 -9.04
CA SER A 45 -9.30 14.69 -8.61
C SER A 45 -9.24 16.08 -9.26
N ALA A 46 -8.05 16.61 -9.53
CA ALA A 46 -7.89 17.88 -10.24
C ALA A 46 -8.42 17.81 -11.69
N GLN A 47 -8.35 16.64 -12.34
CA GLN A 47 -8.88 16.41 -13.69
C GLN A 47 -10.37 16.05 -13.67
N HIS A 48 -10.85 15.52 -12.56
CA HIS A 48 -12.21 15.00 -12.40
C HIS A 48 -12.87 15.54 -11.11
N PRO A 49 -13.14 16.86 -11.02
CA PRO A 49 -13.56 17.50 -9.76
C PRO A 49 -14.93 17.08 -9.24
N GLN A 50 -15.75 16.41 -10.06
CA GLN A 50 -17.11 15.99 -9.70
C GLN A 50 -17.20 14.49 -9.37
N ILE A 51 -16.05 13.83 -9.14
CA ILE A 51 -16.02 12.42 -8.80
C ILE A 51 -15.91 12.23 -7.30
N ARG A 52 -16.67 11.28 -6.78
CA ARG A 52 -16.51 10.78 -5.43
C ARG A 52 -15.56 9.60 -5.40
N ILE A 53 -14.61 9.61 -4.47
CA ILE A 53 -13.69 8.50 -4.22
C ILE A 53 -13.89 8.04 -2.78
N ASP A 54 -14.29 6.79 -2.61
CA ASP A 54 -14.32 6.14 -1.31
C ASP A 54 -13.05 5.29 -1.17
N LEU A 55 -12.16 5.70 -0.26
CA LEU A 55 -10.91 5.00 0.03
C LEU A 55 -11.00 4.32 1.38
N GLU A 56 -10.77 3.02 1.40
CA GLU A 56 -10.76 2.23 2.62
C GLU A 56 -9.42 1.50 2.80
N GLU A 57 -8.80 1.65 3.98
CA GLU A 57 -7.59 0.92 4.32
C GLU A 57 -7.92 -0.50 4.79
N ARG A 58 -7.32 -1.51 4.13
CA ARG A 58 -7.49 -2.92 4.43
C ARG A 58 -6.17 -3.69 4.31
N VAL A 59 -6.12 -4.90 4.85
CA VAL A 59 -4.98 -5.81 4.61
C VAL A 59 -5.09 -6.46 3.23
N SER A 60 -3.94 -6.77 2.61
CA SER A 60 -3.90 -7.20 1.20
C SER A 60 -4.79 -8.40 0.85
N SER A 61 -4.93 -9.38 1.75
CA SER A 61 -5.81 -10.52 1.53
C SER A 61 -7.30 -10.16 1.49
N GLU A 62 -7.73 -9.23 2.37
CA GLU A 62 -9.10 -8.71 2.39
C GLU A 62 -9.39 -7.87 1.15
N ILE A 63 -8.40 -7.09 0.66
CA ILE A 63 -8.50 -6.30 -0.57
C ILE A 63 -8.81 -7.19 -1.76
N ILE A 64 -7.99 -8.23 -1.96
CA ILE A 64 -8.16 -9.17 -3.08
C ILE A 64 -9.52 -9.87 -3.00
N HIS A 65 -9.93 -10.28 -1.79
CA HIS A 65 -11.23 -10.89 -1.56
C HIS A 65 -12.37 -9.89 -1.92
N ALA A 66 -12.30 -8.65 -1.44
CA ALA A 66 -13.32 -7.63 -1.70
C ALA A 66 -13.47 -7.33 -3.20
N VAL A 67 -12.38 -7.22 -3.94
CA VAL A 67 -12.39 -7.04 -5.40
C VAL A 67 -13.03 -8.23 -6.10
N ARG A 68 -12.67 -9.45 -5.72
CA ARG A 68 -13.22 -10.68 -6.31
C ARG A 68 -14.73 -10.78 -6.11
N GLU A 69 -15.23 -10.41 -4.93
CA GLU A 69 -16.66 -10.41 -4.60
C GLU A 69 -17.41 -9.17 -5.13
N GLY A 70 -16.70 -8.16 -5.71
CA GLY A 70 -17.32 -6.94 -6.24
C GLY A 70 -17.73 -5.93 -5.17
N LEU A 71 -17.21 -6.04 -3.95
CA LEU A 71 -17.45 -5.11 -2.85
C LEU A 71 -16.71 -3.78 -3.01
N THR A 72 -15.63 -3.78 -3.81
CA THR A 72 -14.87 -2.60 -4.21
C THR A 72 -14.51 -2.70 -5.70
N ASP A 73 -14.24 -1.58 -6.34
CA ASP A 73 -13.95 -1.51 -7.77
C ASP A 73 -12.47 -1.76 -8.05
N ILE A 74 -11.61 -1.20 -7.20
CA ILE A 74 -10.15 -1.23 -7.34
C ILE A 74 -9.53 -1.67 -6.02
N GLY A 75 -8.58 -2.58 -6.09
CA GLY A 75 -7.73 -2.97 -4.96
C GLY A 75 -6.28 -2.57 -5.18
N ILE A 76 -5.58 -2.13 -4.14
CA ILE A 76 -4.12 -1.90 -4.17
C ILE A 76 -3.47 -2.70 -3.05
N PHE A 77 -2.63 -3.63 -3.41
CA PHE A 77 -2.10 -4.65 -2.49
C PHE A 77 -0.59 -4.89 -2.68
N ALA A 78 0.03 -5.59 -1.72
CA ALA A 78 1.45 -5.95 -1.80
C ALA A 78 1.66 -7.13 -2.76
N GLY A 79 2.56 -6.99 -3.72
CA GLY A 79 2.73 -7.91 -4.84
C GLY A 79 3.17 -9.34 -4.49
N HIS A 80 3.69 -9.57 -3.27
CA HIS A 80 4.01 -10.91 -2.77
C HIS A 80 2.77 -11.68 -2.28
N VAL A 81 1.60 -11.05 -2.21
CA VAL A 81 0.35 -11.71 -1.82
C VAL A 81 -0.32 -12.28 -3.06
N GLN A 82 -0.69 -13.57 -3.01
CA GLN A 82 -1.34 -14.26 -4.11
C GLN A 82 -2.70 -13.64 -4.43
N ALA A 83 -2.97 -13.39 -5.72
CA ALA A 83 -4.13 -12.64 -6.19
C ALA A 83 -4.96 -13.45 -7.21
N ASP A 84 -5.48 -14.61 -6.77
CA ASP A 84 -6.29 -15.48 -7.62
C ASP A 84 -7.67 -14.92 -7.89
N GLY A 85 -8.13 -15.06 -9.14
CA GLY A 85 -9.48 -14.68 -9.56
C GLY A 85 -9.71 -13.19 -9.78
N VAL A 86 -8.64 -12.41 -9.92
CA VAL A 86 -8.65 -10.99 -10.26
C VAL A 86 -7.62 -10.68 -11.35
N GLN A 87 -7.80 -9.58 -12.08
CA GLN A 87 -6.81 -9.06 -13.01
C GLN A 87 -5.87 -8.12 -12.26
N VAL A 88 -4.55 -8.28 -12.50
CA VAL A 88 -3.50 -7.54 -11.78
C VAL A 88 -2.73 -6.65 -12.74
N PHE A 89 -2.44 -5.42 -12.31
CA PHE A 89 -1.65 -4.43 -13.03
C PHE A 89 -0.57 -3.87 -12.11
N PRO A 90 0.60 -3.47 -12.65
CA PRO A 90 1.65 -2.83 -11.85
C PRO A 90 1.18 -1.47 -11.33
N TYR A 91 1.63 -1.12 -10.12
CA TYR A 91 1.37 0.21 -9.56
C TYR A 91 2.66 0.95 -9.24
N ARG A 92 3.38 0.52 -8.21
CA ARG A 92 4.62 1.17 -7.75
C ARG A 92 5.64 0.15 -7.28
N HIS A 93 6.91 0.47 -7.46
CA HIS A 93 7.99 -0.16 -6.72
C HIS A 93 8.16 0.56 -5.38
N ASP A 94 8.30 -0.20 -4.32
CA ASP A 94 8.47 0.28 -2.96
C ASP A 94 9.75 -0.31 -2.37
N ARG A 95 10.50 0.52 -1.66
CA ARG A 95 11.71 0.11 -0.96
C ARG A 95 11.47 0.15 0.53
N LEU A 96 11.87 -0.91 1.22
CA LEU A 96 11.87 -0.95 2.68
C LEU A 96 13.23 -0.50 3.21
N VAL A 97 13.19 0.22 4.33
CA VAL A 97 14.37 0.69 5.05
C VAL A 97 14.28 0.29 6.52
N LEU A 98 15.42 0.12 7.15
CA LEU A 98 15.51 0.01 8.59
C LEU A 98 15.42 1.40 9.20
N VAL A 99 14.52 1.60 10.14
CA VAL A 99 14.38 2.84 10.92
C VAL A 99 14.95 2.60 12.31
N VAL A 100 15.85 3.47 12.72
CA VAL A 100 16.56 3.39 14.01
C VAL A 100 16.59 4.77 14.69
N PRO A 101 16.75 4.84 16.02
CA PRO A 101 17.08 6.12 16.68
C PRO A 101 18.38 6.72 16.14
N ASN A 102 18.52 8.04 16.13
CA ASN A 102 19.75 8.71 15.62
C ASN A 102 21.03 8.24 16.32
N GLU A 103 20.95 7.90 17.61
CA GLU A 103 22.08 7.45 18.45
C GLU A 103 22.33 5.92 18.36
N HIS A 104 21.54 5.20 17.55
CA HIS A 104 21.67 3.75 17.45
C HIS A 104 22.96 3.38 16.71
N PRO A 105 23.66 2.28 17.07
CA PRO A 105 24.91 1.85 16.40
C PRO A 105 24.78 1.70 14.87
N LEU A 106 23.60 1.26 14.40
CA LEU A 106 23.33 1.10 12.97
C LEU A 106 23.04 2.44 12.26
N ALA A 107 22.80 3.54 12.97
CA ALA A 107 22.47 4.84 12.36
C ALA A 107 23.62 5.42 11.52
N SER A 108 24.88 5.06 11.83
CA SER A 108 26.07 5.47 11.08
C SER A 108 26.31 4.66 9.80
N ARG A 109 25.58 3.55 9.62
CA ARG A 109 25.71 2.68 8.46
C ARG A 109 24.94 3.26 7.27
N GLN A 110 25.50 3.11 6.08
CA GLN A 110 24.78 3.44 4.85
C GLN A 110 23.81 2.35 4.46
N ARG A 111 24.16 1.10 4.73
CA ARG A 111 23.36 -0.09 4.42
C ARG A 111 23.52 -1.13 5.51
N VAL A 112 22.52 -1.97 5.66
CA VAL A 112 22.51 -3.12 6.58
C VAL A 112 21.81 -4.30 5.92
N THR A 113 22.17 -5.49 6.38
CA THR A 113 21.42 -6.72 6.10
C THR A 113 20.49 -7.04 7.26
N LEU A 114 19.46 -7.89 7.03
CA LEU A 114 18.59 -8.37 8.09
C LEU A 114 19.38 -9.04 9.23
N LEU A 115 20.43 -9.78 8.89
CA LEU A 115 21.28 -10.47 9.87
C LEU A 115 21.96 -9.51 10.85
N GLU A 116 22.36 -8.32 10.42
CA GLU A 116 22.98 -7.31 11.29
C GLU A 116 21.99 -6.69 12.29
N THR A 117 20.67 -6.91 12.09
CA THR A 117 19.63 -6.41 12.97
C THR A 117 19.21 -7.41 14.05
N VAL A 118 19.69 -8.65 13.96
CA VAL A 118 19.41 -9.70 14.94
C VAL A 118 19.97 -9.30 16.32
N GLY A 119 19.14 -9.46 17.34
CA GLY A 119 19.53 -9.07 18.71
C GLY A 119 18.90 -7.75 19.18
N TYR A 120 18.41 -6.92 18.28
CA TYR A 120 17.65 -5.72 18.65
C TYR A 120 16.16 -6.02 18.77
N ASP A 121 15.45 -5.21 19.57
CA ASP A 121 14.00 -5.29 19.69
C ASP A 121 13.33 -4.58 18.52
N PHE A 122 12.38 -5.24 17.87
CA PHE A 122 11.62 -4.69 16.77
C PHE A 122 10.28 -4.12 17.23
N ILE A 123 9.92 -3.00 16.61
CA ILE A 123 8.58 -2.44 16.62
C ILE A 123 8.03 -2.62 15.21
N GLY A 124 6.91 -3.28 15.07
CA GLY A 124 6.35 -3.64 13.77
C GLY A 124 4.85 -3.44 13.67
N LEU A 125 4.34 -3.71 12.48
CA LEU A 125 2.90 -3.79 12.27
C LEU A 125 2.35 -5.09 12.86
N GLN A 126 1.04 -5.10 13.07
CA GLN A 126 0.31 -6.29 13.52
C GLN A 126 0.42 -7.45 12.50
N LYS A 127 0.14 -8.67 12.98
CA LYS A 127 0.38 -9.93 12.24
C LYS A 127 -0.34 -10.02 10.89
N GLU A 128 -1.49 -9.39 10.77
CA GLU A 128 -2.33 -9.40 9.56
C GLU A 128 -1.75 -8.52 8.43
N ALA A 129 -0.84 -7.61 8.77
CA ALA A 129 -0.22 -6.74 7.77
C ALA A 129 0.74 -7.52 6.86
N SER A 130 0.64 -7.30 5.55
CA SER A 130 1.52 -7.93 4.54
C SER A 130 3.00 -7.65 4.78
N LEU A 131 3.35 -6.47 5.33
CA LEU A 131 4.73 -6.14 5.70
C LEU A 131 5.25 -7.02 6.84
N HIS A 132 4.40 -7.35 7.84
CA HIS A 132 4.77 -8.28 8.90
C HIS A 132 5.03 -9.69 8.34
N ALA A 133 4.16 -10.16 7.45
CA ALA A 133 4.34 -11.47 6.79
C ALA A 133 5.64 -11.53 5.99
N LEU A 134 5.92 -10.49 5.19
CA LEU A 134 7.16 -10.39 4.39
C LEU A 134 8.42 -10.42 5.28
N LEU A 135 8.44 -9.65 6.36
CA LEU A 135 9.56 -9.60 7.28
C LEU A 135 9.76 -10.94 8.02
N SER A 136 8.65 -11.60 8.40
CA SER A 136 8.69 -12.92 9.03
C SER A 136 9.23 -14.00 8.08
N GLU A 137 8.83 -13.97 6.82
CA GLU A 137 9.32 -14.87 5.79
C GLU A 137 10.83 -14.64 5.52
N ALA A 138 11.25 -13.38 5.40
CA ALA A 138 12.67 -13.04 5.23
C ALA A 138 13.52 -13.54 6.41
N ALA A 139 13.03 -13.39 7.64
CA ALA A 139 13.71 -13.90 8.83
C ALA A 139 13.79 -15.44 8.84
N GLN A 140 12.71 -16.11 8.44
CA GLN A 140 12.69 -17.57 8.33
C GLN A 140 13.66 -18.06 7.27
N GLN A 141 13.71 -17.43 6.10
CA GLN A 141 14.66 -17.78 5.02
C GLN A 141 16.13 -17.57 5.44
N ALA A 142 16.38 -16.53 6.24
CA ALA A 142 17.70 -16.27 6.81
C ALA A 142 18.03 -17.16 8.02
N GLY A 143 17.11 -18.01 8.50
CA GLY A 143 17.30 -18.89 9.65
C GLY A 143 17.39 -18.13 10.99
N VAL A 144 16.77 -16.95 11.10
CA VAL A 144 16.84 -16.11 12.29
C VAL A 144 15.46 -15.80 12.87
N HIS A 145 15.43 -15.42 14.15
CA HIS A 145 14.23 -14.95 14.83
C HIS A 145 14.35 -13.47 15.19
N LEU A 146 13.40 -12.68 14.74
CA LEU A 146 13.29 -11.28 15.11
C LEU A 146 12.49 -11.13 16.40
N ARG A 147 13.00 -10.34 17.34
CA ARG A 147 12.31 -10.07 18.61
C ARG A 147 11.32 -8.93 18.42
N VAL A 148 10.12 -9.25 17.89
CA VAL A 148 9.04 -8.25 17.77
C VAL A 148 8.45 -8.01 19.15
N ARG A 149 8.85 -6.90 19.79
CA ARG A 149 8.45 -6.55 21.15
C ARG A 149 7.11 -5.81 21.19
N ILE A 150 6.86 -4.96 20.20
CA ILE A 150 5.66 -4.12 20.12
C ILE A 150 5.07 -4.22 18.73
N GLN A 151 3.76 -4.36 18.64
CA GLN A 151 3.01 -4.36 17.39
C GLN A 151 1.92 -3.29 17.44
N VAL A 152 1.86 -2.45 16.39
CA VAL A 152 0.89 -1.35 16.25
C VAL A 152 0.31 -1.33 14.83
N ARG A 153 -0.64 -0.44 14.56
CA ARG A 153 -1.33 -0.35 13.26
C ARG A 153 -0.83 0.80 12.37
N SER A 154 0.03 1.67 12.88
CA SER A 154 0.40 2.92 12.23
C SER A 154 1.90 3.05 12.09
N PHE A 155 2.38 3.46 10.92
CA PHE A 155 3.79 3.77 10.67
C PHE A 155 4.27 4.95 11.54
N GLU A 156 3.41 5.94 11.77
CA GLU A 156 3.72 7.05 12.68
C GLU A 156 3.98 6.54 14.09
N ALA A 157 3.12 5.67 14.62
CA ALA A 157 3.30 5.09 15.95
C ALA A 157 4.60 4.30 16.07
N ILE A 158 4.99 3.55 15.02
CA ILE A 158 6.28 2.85 14.96
C ILE A 158 7.43 3.88 15.04
N CYS A 159 7.41 4.92 14.20
CA CYS A 159 8.45 5.95 14.20
C CYS A 159 8.56 6.69 15.54
N ARG A 160 7.42 7.01 16.18
CA ARG A 160 7.41 7.65 17.53
C ARG A 160 8.03 6.74 18.59
N MET A 161 7.75 5.45 18.57
CA MET A 161 8.34 4.50 19.52
C MET A 161 9.83 4.30 19.27
N ILE A 162 10.26 4.28 18.00
CA ILE A 162 11.69 4.24 17.66
C ILE A 162 12.38 5.52 18.13
N HIS A 163 11.77 6.68 17.91
CA HIS A 163 12.27 7.98 18.39
C HIS A 163 12.55 7.98 19.90
N THR A 164 11.74 7.28 20.69
CA THR A 164 11.93 7.17 22.14
C THR A 164 12.92 6.06 22.56
N GLY A 165 13.55 5.38 21.60
CA GLY A 165 14.57 4.36 21.89
C GLY A 165 14.01 2.98 22.26
N LEU A 166 12.72 2.70 22.02
CA LEU A 166 12.10 1.42 22.37
C LEU A 166 12.52 0.25 21.47
N GLY A 167 13.14 0.53 20.32
CA GLY A 167 13.60 -0.48 19.39
C GLY A 167 13.87 0.07 18.00
N ILE A 168 13.90 -0.82 17.02
CA ILE A 168 14.09 -0.54 15.60
C ILE A 168 12.89 -1.06 14.80
N GLY A 169 12.75 -0.68 13.51
CA GLY A 169 11.65 -1.18 12.69
C GLY A 169 11.97 -1.15 11.20
N VAL A 170 11.26 -1.96 10.42
CA VAL A 170 11.34 -1.97 8.96
C VAL A 170 10.08 -1.33 8.40
N LEU A 171 10.24 -0.28 7.61
CA LEU A 171 9.14 0.54 7.07
C LEU A 171 9.39 0.91 5.60
N PRO A 172 8.33 1.26 4.84
CA PRO A 172 8.47 1.85 3.52
C PRO A 172 9.23 3.17 3.55
N GLU A 173 10.24 3.32 2.70
CA GLU A 173 11.08 4.52 2.64
C GLU A 173 10.26 5.80 2.43
N GLN A 174 9.30 5.78 1.49
CA GLN A 174 8.47 6.93 1.20
C GLN A 174 7.59 7.33 2.40
N ALA A 175 7.03 6.37 3.13
CA ALA A 175 6.26 6.66 4.33
C ALA A 175 7.13 7.28 5.44
N VAL A 176 8.37 6.81 5.61
CA VAL A 176 9.29 7.31 6.63
C VAL A 176 9.74 8.74 6.34
N ARG A 177 9.92 9.12 5.08
CA ARG A 177 10.36 10.47 4.68
C ARG A 177 9.54 11.58 5.32
N THR A 178 8.24 11.35 5.51
CA THR A 178 7.33 12.31 6.16
C THR A 178 7.69 12.57 7.63
N TYR A 179 8.26 11.58 8.31
CA TYR A 179 8.53 11.65 9.76
C TYR A 179 9.98 12.06 10.09
N LEU A 180 10.94 11.83 9.18
CA LEU A 180 12.36 12.13 9.41
C LEU A 180 12.63 13.57 9.87
N PRO A 181 11.96 14.62 9.32
CA PRO A 181 12.25 16.00 9.74
C PRO A 181 11.82 16.34 11.16
N SER A 182 10.85 15.62 11.71
CA SER A 182 10.20 15.91 13.01
C SER A 182 10.58 14.95 14.14
N MET A 183 11.30 13.86 13.82
CA MET A 183 11.65 12.82 14.79
C MET A 183 13.16 12.53 14.76
N ALA A 184 13.74 12.23 15.92
CA ALA A 184 15.16 11.85 16.01
C ALA A 184 15.34 10.37 15.60
N VAL A 185 15.00 10.06 14.35
CA VAL A 185 15.15 8.74 13.74
C VAL A 185 15.91 8.83 12.41
N ARG A 186 16.53 7.74 12.02
CA ARG A 186 17.27 7.62 10.77
C ARG A 186 16.81 6.40 9.99
N ALA A 187 16.68 6.58 8.68
CA ALA A 187 16.45 5.50 7.74
C ALA A 187 17.79 4.99 7.21
N VAL A 188 17.99 3.67 7.27
CA VAL A 188 19.17 2.97 6.77
C VAL A 188 18.70 1.98 5.70
N ALA A 189 19.35 1.98 4.55
CA ALA A 189 18.97 1.10 3.44
C ALA A 189 19.16 -0.38 3.83
N ILE A 190 18.24 -1.25 3.41
CA ILE A 190 18.37 -2.70 3.56
C ILE A 190 18.91 -3.25 2.24
N GLU A 191 19.98 -4.09 2.30
CA GLU A 191 20.63 -4.68 1.13
C GLU A 191 19.92 -5.92 0.60
N ASP A 192 19.16 -6.60 1.46
CA ASP A 192 18.49 -7.84 1.11
C ASP A 192 17.47 -7.60 0.00
N ALA A 193 17.40 -8.53 -0.96
CA ALA A 193 16.54 -8.41 -2.15
C ALA A 193 15.05 -8.27 -1.82
N TRP A 194 14.57 -8.88 -0.73
CA TRP A 194 13.18 -8.78 -0.28
C TRP A 194 12.77 -7.36 0.14
N ALA A 195 13.73 -6.48 0.41
CA ALA A 195 13.44 -5.08 0.77
C ALA A 195 12.95 -4.23 -0.42
N ILE A 196 13.10 -4.72 -1.65
CA ILE A 196 12.50 -4.14 -2.84
C ILE A 196 11.25 -4.94 -3.16
N ARG A 197 10.09 -4.30 -3.12
CA ARG A 197 8.81 -4.94 -3.37
C ARG A 197 7.95 -4.16 -4.34
N GLU A 198 6.95 -4.81 -4.88
CA GLU A 198 5.96 -4.22 -5.75
C GLU A 198 4.65 -4.01 -5.00
N LEU A 199 3.97 -2.92 -5.32
CA LEU A 199 2.55 -2.73 -5.05
C LEU A 199 1.82 -2.88 -6.38
N ASN A 200 0.73 -3.61 -6.36
CA ASN A 200 -0.06 -3.91 -7.54
C ASN A 200 -1.50 -3.43 -7.38
N ILE A 201 -2.11 -3.07 -8.51
CA ILE A 201 -3.56 -2.84 -8.61
C ILE A 201 -4.21 -4.16 -8.95
N CYS A 202 -5.37 -4.45 -8.36
CA CYS A 202 -6.25 -5.52 -8.84
C CYS A 202 -7.65 -5.01 -9.08
N VAL A 203 -8.29 -5.60 -10.08
CA VAL A 203 -9.70 -5.41 -10.42
C VAL A 203 -10.32 -6.75 -10.78
N ARG A 204 -11.64 -6.89 -10.62
CA ARG A 204 -12.32 -8.15 -10.97
C ARG A 204 -12.23 -8.42 -12.47
N HIS A 205 -12.68 -7.47 -13.29
CA HIS A 205 -12.61 -7.48 -14.75
C HIS A 205 -12.50 -6.03 -15.24
N TYR A 206 -11.40 -5.67 -15.88
CA TYR A 206 -11.15 -4.30 -16.33
C TYR A 206 -12.24 -3.77 -17.27
N ASP A 207 -12.67 -4.59 -18.24
CA ASP A 207 -13.66 -4.21 -19.24
C ASP A 207 -15.07 -3.98 -18.65
N ASN A 208 -15.35 -4.51 -17.46
CA ASN A 208 -16.63 -4.39 -16.77
C ASN A 208 -16.68 -3.20 -15.80
N LEU A 209 -15.55 -2.53 -15.57
CA LEU A 209 -15.50 -1.34 -14.74
C LEU A 209 -16.28 -0.18 -15.39
N SER A 210 -16.82 0.71 -14.57
CA SER A 210 -17.33 1.99 -15.05
C SER A 210 -16.24 2.77 -15.78
N LEU A 211 -16.61 3.71 -16.67
CA LEU A 211 -15.66 4.50 -17.40
C LEU A 211 -14.65 5.21 -16.48
N ILE A 212 -15.16 5.77 -15.37
CA ILE A 212 -14.32 6.52 -14.44
C ILE A 212 -13.39 5.61 -13.62
N ALA A 213 -13.84 4.40 -13.24
CA ALA A 213 -12.99 3.43 -12.57
C ALA A 213 -11.87 2.92 -13.49
N ARG A 214 -12.14 2.73 -14.81
CA ARG A 214 -11.09 2.42 -15.80
C ARG A 214 -10.08 3.55 -15.93
N GLN A 215 -10.53 4.80 -16.01
CA GLN A 215 -9.64 5.96 -16.06
C GLN A 215 -8.79 6.07 -14.79
N MET A 216 -9.33 5.74 -13.62
CA MET A 216 -8.58 5.67 -12.37
C MET A 216 -7.50 4.58 -12.43
N VAL A 217 -7.82 3.38 -12.89
CA VAL A 217 -6.83 2.29 -13.06
C VAL A 217 -5.72 2.72 -14.02
N ASP A 218 -6.07 3.31 -15.18
CA ASP A 218 -5.09 3.80 -16.16
C ASP A 218 -4.20 4.89 -15.57
N HIS A 219 -4.78 5.84 -14.83
CA HIS A 219 -4.05 6.89 -14.14
C HIS A 219 -3.06 6.34 -13.10
N LEU A 220 -3.50 5.40 -12.27
CA LEU A 220 -2.67 4.79 -11.23
C LEU A 220 -1.56 3.91 -11.83
N ALA A 221 -1.85 3.14 -12.88
CA ALA A 221 -0.89 2.22 -13.49
C ALA A 221 0.16 2.92 -14.36
N PHE A 222 -0.22 3.99 -15.11
CA PHE A 222 0.64 4.60 -16.14
C PHE A 222 0.96 6.08 -15.92
N GLY A 223 0.33 6.73 -14.91
CA GLY A 223 0.48 8.18 -14.68
C GLY A 223 -0.26 9.02 -15.72
N ASN A 224 0.03 10.33 -15.75
CA ASN A 224 -0.67 11.31 -16.59
C ASN A 224 -0.31 11.27 -18.11
N GLY A 225 0.43 10.28 -18.58
CA GLY A 225 0.83 10.25 -19.97
C GLY A 225 1.38 8.92 -20.43
N GLU A 226 0.65 8.20 -21.22
CA GLU A 226 0.96 7.09 -22.09
C GLU A 226 0.38 5.73 -21.67
N GLY A 227 -0.61 5.28 -22.43
CA GLY A 227 -1.03 3.90 -22.49
C GLY A 227 -2.34 3.55 -21.77
N ARG A 228 -3.45 3.64 -22.50
CA ARG A 228 -4.69 2.98 -22.06
C ARG A 228 -4.54 1.47 -22.19
N LEU A 229 -4.84 0.71 -21.12
CA LEU A 229 -4.80 -0.76 -21.13
C LEU A 229 -5.65 -1.40 -22.24
N GLY A 230 -6.68 -0.70 -22.74
CA GLY A 230 -7.53 -1.15 -23.85
C GLY A 230 -6.94 -1.03 -25.24
N GLN A 231 -5.76 -0.38 -25.44
CA GLN A 231 -5.15 -0.21 -26.78
C GLN A 231 -4.05 -1.21 -27.12
N SER A 232 -3.67 -2.11 -26.20
CA SER A 232 -2.59 -3.11 -26.41
C SER A 232 -3.06 -4.47 -26.91
N ARG A 233 -4.27 -4.58 -27.51
CA ARG A 233 -4.69 -5.81 -28.21
C ARG A 233 -5.20 -5.44 -29.60
N MET A 234 -4.30 -5.28 -30.54
CA MET A 234 -4.47 -5.62 -31.95
C MET A 234 -3.31 -6.51 -32.39
#